data_e5d180990abf47af5cffe171c6c29314
#
_entry.id   e5d180990abf47af5cffe171c6c29314
#
_cell.length_a   1.000
_cell.length_b   1.000
_cell.length_c   1.000
_cell.angle_alpha   90.00
_cell.angle_beta   90.00
_cell.angle_gamma   90.00
#
_symmetry.space_group_name_H-M   'P 1'
#
loop_
_entity.id
_entity.type
_entity.pdbx_description
1 polymer ?
#
loop_
_entity_poly.entity_id
_entity_poly.type
_entity_poly.pdbx_seq_one_letter_code
_entity_poly.pdbx_strand_id
1 'polypeptide(L)'
;MRWALPQPGERIAVLGIGGLGHLAVQFAKAVGFHTIAISHSPDKDRLIRDLGADEIVRDGKGLARAGGADVVLGTSNSSDATADVIQGLRPDGRLVVMGVEAKPLAVSPMELMFKRIRIIGSAQNSREHLYEALALAASGKVRVVTETYPLEEIRSAYERVERGEVRFRAVVTM
;
A
#
# COMPACT_ATOMS: atom_id res chain seq x y z
N MET A 1 5.34 -6.68 2.22
CA MET A 1 6.22 -7.02 1.08
C MET A 1 6.96 -8.35 1.30
N ARG A 2 7.67 -8.58 2.40
CA ARG A 2 8.44 -9.83 2.64
C ARG A 2 7.64 -11.12 2.43
N TRP A 3 6.40 -11.19 2.91
CA TRP A 3 5.55 -12.38 2.73
C TRP A 3 5.18 -12.70 1.27
N ALA A 4 5.28 -11.72 0.37
CA ALA A 4 5.07 -11.96 -1.05
C ALA A 4 6.30 -12.55 -1.75
N LEU A 5 7.47 -12.55 -1.12
CA LEU A 5 8.74 -13.01 -1.70
C LEU A 5 8.96 -12.47 -3.12
N PRO A 6 8.93 -11.14 -3.33
CA PRO A 6 9.05 -10.58 -4.65
C PRO A 6 10.44 -10.86 -5.25
N GLN A 7 10.46 -11.11 -6.54
CA GLN A 7 11.68 -11.40 -7.30
C GLN A 7 12.18 -10.14 -8.04
N PRO A 8 13.49 -10.04 -8.32
CA PRO A 8 14.01 -8.95 -9.15
C PRO A 8 13.27 -8.83 -10.48
N GLY A 9 12.95 -7.60 -10.88
CA GLY A 9 12.19 -7.33 -12.11
C GLY A 9 10.68 -7.40 -12.00
N GLU A 10 10.13 -7.85 -10.87
CA GLU A 10 8.69 -7.84 -10.63
C GLU A 10 8.15 -6.42 -10.38
N ARG A 11 6.88 -6.23 -10.72
CA ARG A 11 6.12 -5.00 -10.52
C ARG A 11 5.32 -5.09 -9.24
N ILE A 12 5.47 -4.09 -8.38
CA ILE A 12 4.73 -4.00 -7.11
C ILE A 12 3.72 -2.86 -7.20
N ALA A 13 2.45 -3.18 -7.00
CA ALA A 13 1.40 -2.19 -6.83
C ALA A 13 1.04 -2.02 -5.35
N VAL A 14 0.71 -0.78 -4.95
CA VAL A 14 0.27 -0.44 -3.59
C VAL A 14 -1.14 0.11 -3.68
N LEU A 15 -2.12 -0.60 -3.11
CA LEU A 15 -3.50 -0.17 -3.01
C LEU A 15 -3.72 0.64 -1.73
N GLY A 16 -4.21 1.87 -1.88
CA GLY A 16 -4.52 2.76 -0.77
C GLY A 16 -3.30 3.52 -0.25
N ILE A 17 -3.14 4.77 -0.69
CA ILE A 17 -2.00 5.61 -0.29
C ILE A 17 -2.40 6.46 0.93
N GLY A 18 -2.37 5.82 2.06
CA GLY A 18 -2.62 6.38 3.39
C GLY A 18 -1.42 6.16 4.32
N GLY A 19 -1.71 5.99 5.64
CA GLY A 19 -0.70 5.86 6.68
C GLY A 19 0.29 4.69 6.52
N LEU A 20 -0.11 3.58 5.88
CA LEU A 20 0.79 2.47 5.53
C LEU A 20 1.27 2.58 4.08
N GLY A 21 0.36 2.91 3.16
CA GLY A 21 0.65 2.89 1.73
C GLY A 21 1.74 3.87 1.30
N HIS A 22 1.83 5.07 1.90
CA HIS A 22 2.89 6.02 1.57
C HIS A 22 4.30 5.49 1.93
N LEU A 23 4.39 4.65 2.96
CA LEU A 23 5.64 3.96 3.30
C LEU A 23 5.87 2.76 2.36
N ALA A 24 4.81 2.00 2.03
CA ALA A 24 4.91 0.85 1.15
C ALA A 24 5.43 1.22 -0.25
N VAL A 25 5.00 2.37 -0.81
CA VAL A 25 5.54 2.92 -2.07
C VAL A 25 7.04 3.16 -1.94
N GLN A 26 7.47 3.87 -0.90
CA GLN A 26 8.87 4.19 -0.67
C GLN A 26 9.73 2.94 -0.45
N PHE A 27 9.24 1.96 0.34
CA PHE A 27 9.95 0.69 0.54
C PHE A 27 10.10 -0.10 -0.75
N ALA A 28 9.06 -0.19 -1.58
CA ALA A 28 9.13 -0.88 -2.86
C ALA A 28 10.17 -0.21 -3.79
N LYS A 29 10.14 1.13 -3.86
CA LYS A 29 11.10 1.91 -4.65
C LYS A 29 12.53 1.80 -4.12
N ALA A 30 12.72 1.89 -2.80
CA ALA A 30 14.04 1.83 -2.17
C ALA A 30 14.75 0.49 -2.39
N VAL A 31 13.99 -0.59 -2.57
CA VAL A 31 14.50 -1.95 -2.86
C VAL A 31 14.70 -2.17 -4.37
N GLY A 32 14.23 -1.25 -5.23
CA GLY A 32 14.48 -1.27 -6.67
C GLY A 32 13.35 -1.84 -7.52
N PHE A 33 12.14 -2.00 -6.98
CA PHE A 33 11.00 -2.47 -7.76
C PHE A 33 10.38 -1.36 -8.61
N HIS A 34 9.81 -1.74 -9.76
CA HIS A 34 8.88 -0.89 -10.47
C HIS A 34 7.60 -0.77 -9.65
N THR A 35 7.30 0.45 -9.19
CA THR A 35 6.29 0.71 -8.16
C THR A 35 5.09 1.44 -8.74
N ILE A 36 3.91 0.84 -8.58
CA ILE A 36 2.63 1.37 -9.06
C ILE A 36 1.78 1.77 -7.85
N ALA A 37 1.28 2.99 -7.81
CA ALA A 37 0.32 3.40 -6.79
C ALA A 37 -1.11 3.27 -7.34
N ILE A 38 -2.01 2.69 -6.54
CA ILE A 38 -3.45 2.62 -6.84
C ILE A 38 -4.15 3.58 -5.90
N SER A 39 -4.61 4.72 -6.44
CA SER A 39 -5.20 5.80 -5.66
C SER A 39 -6.37 6.46 -6.38
N HIS A 40 -7.53 6.56 -5.72
CA HIS A 40 -8.72 7.25 -6.24
C HIS A 40 -8.64 8.78 -6.11
N SER A 41 -7.64 9.32 -5.40
CA SER A 41 -7.54 10.74 -5.03
C SER A 41 -6.53 11.47 -5.94
N PRO A 42 -6.97 12.18 -7.00
CA PRO A 42 -6.05 12.87 -7.92
C PRO A 42 -5.25 14.00 -7.25
N ASP A 43 -5.78 14.58 -6.19
CA ASP A 43 -5.10 15.61 -5.38
C ASP A 43 -3.79 15.11 -4.74
N LYS A 44 -3.64 13.80 -4.60
CA LYS A 44 -2.43 13.16 -4.06
C LYS A 44 -1.39 12.78 -5.11
N ASP A 45 -1.68 12.90 -6.40
CA ASP A 45 -0.83 12.37 -7.47
C ASP A 45 0.60 12.93 -7.43
N ARG A 46 0.75 14.24 -7.22
CA ARG A 46 2.08 14.86 -7.09
C ARG A 46 2.86 14.24 -5.92
N LEU A 47 2.23 14.17 -4.76
CA LEU A 47 2.85 13.62 -3.57
C LEU A 47 3.21 12.12 -3.75
N ILE A 48 2.35 11.35 -4.41
CA ILE A 48 2.59 9.93 -4.71
C ILE A 48 3.82 9.77 -5.62
N ARG A 49 3.99 10.64 -6.62
CA ARG A 49 5.20 10.64 -7.46
C ARG A 49 6.44 11.02 -6.67
N ASP A 50 6.35 12.01 -5.79
CA ASP A 50 7.44 12.44 -4.91
C ASP A 50 7.85 11.34 -3.91
N LEU A 51 6.94 10.41 -3.58
CA LEU A 51 7.22 9.21 -2.79
C LEU A 51 7.93 8.10 -3.60
N GLY A 52 8.04 8.26 -4.92
CA GLY A 52 8.77 7.35 -5.79
C GLY A 52 7.91 6.37 -6.59
N ALA A 53 6.60 6.57 -6.70
CA ALA A 53 5.79 5.77 -7.61
C ALA A 53 6.13 6.07 -9.08
N ASP A 54 6.38 5.02 -9.85
CA ASP A 54 6.66 5.13 -11.29
C ASP A 54 5.37 5.35 -12.08
N GLU A 55 4.28 4.72 -11.64
CA GLU A 55 2.96 4.84 -12.26
C GLU A 55 1.87 5.07 -11.20
N ILE A 56 0.77 5.73 -11.61
CA ILE A 56 -0.42 5.90 -10.78
C ILE A 56 -1.62 5.43 -11.59
N VAL A 57 -2.41 4.53 -11.01
CA VAL A 57 -3.67 4.04 -11.58
C VAL A 57 -4.81 4.23 -10.58
N ARG A 58 -6.07 4.12 -11.03
CA ARG A 58 -7.23 4.43 -10.19
C ARG A 58 -7.87 3.19 -9.56
N ASP A 59 -7.81 2.06 -10.24
CA ASP A 59 -8.53 0.82 -9.90
C ASP A 59 -7.83 -0.41 -10.48
N GLY A 60 -8.39 -1.59 -10.26
CA GLY A 60 -7.88 -2.85 -10.79
C GLY A 60 -7.92 -2.93 -12.32
N LYS A 61 -8.91 -2.30 -12.98
CA LYS A 61 -8.95 -2.21 -14.44
C LYS A 61 -7.82 -1.34 -14.97
N GLY A 62 -7.54 -0.23 -14.30
CA GLY A 62 -6.40 0.64 -14.59
C GLY A 62 -5.09 -0.12 -14.43
N LEU A 63 -4.96 -0.91 -13.36
CA LEU A 63 -3.80 -1.75 -13.13
C LEU A 63 -3.62 -2.78 -14.25
N ALA A 64 -4.68 -3.47 -14.66
CA ALA A 64 -4.65 -4.43 -15.77
C ALA A 64 -4.20 -3.76 -17.10
N ARG A 65 -4.75 -2.58 -17.41
CA ARG A 65 -4.36 -1.81 -18.62
C ARG A 65 -2.92 -1.33 -18.58
N ALA A 66 -2.39 -1.04 -17.41
CA ALA A 66 -0.98 -0.69 -17.22
C ALA A 66 -0.03 -1.90 -17.32
N GLY A 67 -0.52 -3.07 -17.68
CA GLY A 67 0.26 -4.31 -17.82
C GLY A 67 0.32 -5.16 -16.56
N GLY A 68 -0.47 -4.85 -15.53
CA GLY A 68 -0.62 -5.62 -14.31
C GLY A 68 0.55 -5.50 -13.33
N ALA A 69 0.40 -6.14 -12.18
CA ALA A 69 1.43 -6.26 -11.16
C ALA A 69 1.62 -7.72 -10.72
N ASP A 70 2.83 -8.06 -10.32
CA ASP A 70 3.19 -9.38 -9.79
C ASP A 70 2.84 -9.47 -8.29
N VAL A 71 2.91 -8.33 -7.59
CA VAL A 71 2.51 -8.20 -6.18
C VAL A 71 1.62 -6.99 -6.01
N VAL A 72 0.50 -7.15 -5.30
CA VAL A 72 -0.30 -6.04 -4.77
C VAL A 72 -0.20 -6.01 -3.25
N LEU A 73 0.22 -4.87 -2.71
CA LEU A 73 0.21 -4.58 -1.27
C LEU A 73 -1.10 -3.84 -0.94
N GLY A 74 -2.07 -4.55 -0.39
CA GLY A 74 -3.39 -4.04 -0.03
C GLY A 74 -3.37 -3.35 1.33
N THR A 75 -3.18 -2.04 1.36
CA THR A 75 -3.19 -1.22 2.59
C THR A 75 -4.49 -0.44 2.78
N SER A 76 -5.45 -0.59 1.86
CA SER A 76 -6.78 -0.01 1.94
C SER A 76 -7.65 -0.71 2.99
N ASN A 77 -8.53 0.05 3.64
CA ASN A 77 -9.56 -0.49 4.53
C ASN A 77 -10.85 -0.88 3.77
N SER A 78 -10.84 -0.88 2.44
CA SER A 78 -11.99 -1.28 1.62
C SER A 78 -11.80 -2.69 1.06
N SER A 79 -12.67 -3.62 1.48
CA SER A 79 -12.70 -4.99 0.95
C SER A 79 -13.06 -5.01 -0.54
N ASP A 80 -13.96 -4.12 -0.99
CA ASP A 80 -14.33 -4.02 -2.40
C ASP A 80 -13.16 -3.56 -3.27
N ALA A 81 -12.42 -2.54 -2.85
CA ALA A 81 -11.22 -2.09 -3.55
C ALA A 81 -10.12 -3.17 -3.55
N THR A 82 -10.02 -3.92 -2.45
CA THR A 82 -9.06 -5.03 -2.33
C THR A 82 -9.45 -6.22 -3.22
N ALA A 83 -10.73 -6.49 -3.41
CA ALA A 83 -11.21 -7.48 -4.37
C ALA A 83 -11.00 -7.01 -5.82
N ASP A 84 -11.28 -5.74 -6.11
CA ASP A 84 -11.16 -5.16 -7.46
C ASP A 84 -9.74 -5.26 -8.03
N VAL A 85 -8.71 -5.10 -7.21
CA VAL A 85 -7.32 -5.13 -7.72
C VAL A 85 -6.84 -6.52 -8.15
N ILE A 86 -7.56 -7.59 -7.79
CA ILE A 86 -7.22 -8.97 -8.20
C ILE A 86 -7.23 -9.10 -9.71
N GLN A 87 -8.15 -8.43 -10.41
CA GLN A 87 -8.21 -8.44 -11.88
C GLN A 87 -6.93 -7.87 -12.53
N GLY A 88 -6.20 -6.99 -11.82
CA GLY A 88 -4.94 -6.41 -12.28
C GLY A 88 -3.70 -7.22 -11.91
N LEU A 89 -3.82 -8.33 -11.16
CA LEU A 89 -2.72 -9.22 -10.90
C LEU A 89 -2.35 -10.04 -12.15
N ARG A 90 -1.06 -10.20 -12.39
CA ARG A 90 -0.50 -11.11 -13.40
C ARG A 90 -0.69 -12.58 -12.99
N PRO A 91 -0.51 -13.54 -13.90
CA PRO A 91 -0.41 -14.95 -13.52
C PRO A 91 0.65 -15.16 -12.42
N ASP A 92 0.38 -16.06 -11.47
CA ASP A 92 1.17 -16.32 -10.26
C ASP A 92 1.26 -15.13 -9.29
N GLY A 93 0.42 -14.11 -9.50
CA GLY A 93 0.39 -12.89 -8.71
C GLY A 93 0.04 -13.11 -7.24
N ARG A 94 0.45 -12.16 -6.40
CA ARG A 94 0.27 -12.23 -4.93
C ARG A 94 -0.38 -10.95 -4.41
N LEU A 95 -1.51 -11.11 -3.73
CA LEU A 95 -2.16 -10.05 -2.97
C LEU A 95 -1.80 -10.19 -1.49
N VAL A 96 -1.12 -9.22 -0.92
CA VAL A 96 -0.84 -9.14 0.52
C VAL A 96 -1.85 -8.22 1.18
N VAL A 97 -2.76 -8.77 1.96
CA VAL A 97 -3.81 -8.04 2.67
C VAL A 97 -3.28 -7.54 4.01
N MET A 98 -3.27 -6.23 4.20
CA MET A 98 -2.79 -5.54 5.40
C MET A 98 -3.82 -4.56 5.97
N GLY A 99 -4.73 -4.04 5.13
CA GLY A 99 -5.86 -3.25 5.58
C GLY A 99 -6.97 -4.13 6.17
N VAL A 100 -7.77 -3.56 7.07
CA VAL A 100 -8.83 -4.28 7.79
C VAL A 100 -10.16 -3.58 7.61
N GLU A 101 -11.17 -4.37 7.23
CA GLU A 101 -12.59 -4.01 7.24
C GLU A 101 -13.39 -5.21 7.78
N ALA A 102 -14.52 -4.97 8.41
CA ALA A 102 -15.41 -6.04 8.89
C ALA A 102 -16.10 -6.80 7.74
N LYS A 103 -16.20 -6.19 6.56
CA LYS A 103 -16.80 -6.80 5.36
C LYS A 103 -15.91 -7.92 4.80
N PRO A 104 -16.47 -9.09 4.45
CA PRO A 104 -15.71 -10.16 3.81
C PRO A 104 -15.08 -9.73 2.47
N LEU A 105 -13.89 -10.25 2.17
CA LEU A 105 -13.26 -10.12 0.85
C LEU A 105 -13.92 -11.11 -0.13
N ALA A 106 -14.67 -10.59 -1.11
CA ALA A 106 -15.29 -11.39 -2.15
C ALA A 106 -14.30 -11.64 -3.31
N VAL A 107 -13.96 -12.89 -3.54
CA VAL A 107 -13.01 -13.29 -4.59
C VAL A 107 -13.61 -14.37 -5.47
N SER A 108 -13.47 -14.22 -6.79
CA SER A 108 -13.90 -15.23 -7.76
C SER A 108 -12.95 -16.44 -7.73
N PRO A 109 -13.45 -17.68 -7.49
CA PRO A 109 -12.62 -18.88 -7.63
C PRO A 109 -11.99 -19.03 -9.02
N MET A 110 -12.68 -18.59 -10.07
CA MET A 110 -12.14 -18.61 -11.44
C MET A 110 -10.90 -17.75 -11.60
N GLU A 111 -10.90 -16.53 -11.04
CA GLU A 111 -9.72 -15.67 -11.10
C GLU A 111 -8.54 -16.29 -10.36
N LEU A 112 -8.77 -16.86 -9.18
CA LEU A 112 -7.73 -17.56 -8.42
C LEU A 112 -7.14 -18.72 -9.22
N MET A 113 -7.99 -19.56 -9.82
CA MET A 113 -7.56 -20.75 -10.54
C MET A 113 -6.81 -20.42 -11.83
N PHE A 114 -7.39 -19.59 -12.70
CA PHE A 114 -6.79 -19.33 -14.02
C PHE A 114 -5.50 -18.53 -13.96
N LYS A 115 -5.37 -17.64 -12.98
CA LYS A 115 -4.14 -16.87 -12.78
C LYS A 115 -3.23 -17.43 -11.70
N ARG A 116 -3.60 -18.52 -10.98
CA ARG A 116 -2.87 -19.10 -9.85
C ARG A 116 -2.51 -18.06 -8.77
N ILE A 117 -3.45 -17.18 -8.46
CA ILE A 117 -3.25 -16.09 -7.51
C ILE A 117 -3.14 -16.61 -6.08
N ARG A 118 -2.29 -16.01 -5.29
CA ARG A 118 -2.15 -16.24 -3.86
C ARG A 118 -2.59 -15.02 -3.08
N ILE A 119 -3.44 -15.22 -2.07
CA ILE A 119 -3.87 -14.18 -1.13
C ILE A 119 -3.21 -14.47 0.22
N ILE A 120 -2.49 -13.49 0.75
CA ILE A 120 -1.63 -13.63 1.92
C ILE A 120 -2.03 -12.56 2.95
N GLY A 121 -2.44 -12.98 4.14
CA GLY A 121 -2.67 -12.07 5.27
C GLY A 121 -1.34 -11.63 5.90
N SER A 122 -1.23 -10.36 6.29
CA SER A 122 -0.04 -9.84 6.97
C SER A 122 -0.43 -8.75 7.96
N ALA A 123 -0.43 -9.08 9.26
CA ALA A 123 -0.70 -8.14 10.34
C ALA A 123 0.57 -7.67 11.05
N GLN A 124 1.40 -8.60 11.48
CA GLN A 124 2.64 -8.31 12.23
C GLN A 124 3.82 -9.06 11.62
N ASN A 125 5.02 -8.52 11.85
CA ASN A 125 6.27 -9.07 11.34
C ASN A 125 7.28 -9.32 12.49
N SER A 126 8.35 -10.06 12.20
CA SER A 126 9.42 -10.33 13.15
C SER A 126 10.27 -9.08 13.45
N ARG A 127 11.09 -9.18 14.50
CA ARG A 127 12.08 -8.13 14.83
C ARG A 127 13.05 -7.87 13.67
N GLU A 128 13.46 -8.90 12.95
CA GLU A 128 14.36 -8.77 11.79
C GLU A 128 13.78 -7.84 10.73
N HIS A 129 12.50 -8.02 10.38
CA HIS A 129 11.81 -7.16 9.42
C HIS A 129 11.68 -5.71 9.93
N LEU A 130 11.54 -5.52 11.25
CA LEU A 130 11.56 -4.19 11.85
C LEU A 130 12.94 -3.53 11.70
N TYR A 131 14.03 -4.24 12.01
CA TYR A 131 15.38 -3.70 11.85
C TYR A 131 15.71 -3.35 10.40
N GLU A 132 15.29 -4.17 9.43
CA GLU A 132 15.45 -3.87 8.00
C GLU A 132 14.69 -2.58 7.61
N ALA A 133 13.45 -2.42 8.09
CA ALA A 133 12.67 -1.22 7.82
C ALA A 133 13.31 0.02 8.44
N LEU A 134 13.78 -0.08 9.69
CA LEU A 134 14.49 1.01 10.38
C LEU A 134 15.81 1.36 9.71
N ALA A 135 16.56 0.37 9.19
CA ALA A 135 17.80 0.62 8.44
C ALA A 135 17.54 1.41 7.15
N LEU A 136 16.47 1.11 6.41
CA LEU A 136 16.06 1.88 5.23
C LEU A 136 15.65 3.32 5.61
N ALA A 137 14.95 3.51 6.72
CA ALA A 137 14.62 4.84 7.23
C ALA A 137 15.87 5.60 7.68
N ALA A 138 16.77 4.97 8.42
CA ALA A 138 18.03 5.58 8.88
C ALA A 138 18.95 5.97 7.72
N SER A 139 18.92 5.24 6.60
CA SER A 139 19.66 5.59 5.38
C SER A 139 19.02 6.74 4.57
N GLY A 140 17.90 7.32 5.02
CA GLY A 140 17.18 8.38 4.33
C GLY A 140 16.38 7.95 3.10
N LYS A 141 16.33 6.65 2.80
CA LYS A 141 15.59 6.11 1.64
C LYS A 141 14.09 6.07 1.84
N VAL A 142 13.63 6.06 3.09
CA VAL A 142 12.22 6.04 3.47
C VAL A 142 11.99 7.07 4.57
N ARG A 143 10.98 7.91 4.41
CA ARG A 143 10.59 8.92 5.40
C ARG A 143 9.10 8.84 5.71
N VAL A 144 8.74 9.03 6.96
CA VAL A 144 7.34 9.18 7.35
C VAL A 144 6.90 10.62 7.07
N VAL A 145 5.76 10.77 6.38
CA VAL A 145 5.12 12.08 6.21
C VAL A 145 4.14 12.28 7.36
N THR A 146 4.32 13.32 8.15
CA THR A 146 3.57 13.58 9.38
C THR A 146 2.96 14.98 9.40
N GLU A 147 1.80 15.12 10.02
CA GLU A 147 1.24 16.38 10.51
C GLU A 147 1.31 16.35 12.03
N THR A 148 1.89 17.38 12.65
CA THR A 148 2.09 17.45 14.09
C THR A 148 1.01 18.28 14.75
N TYR A 149 0.49 17.81 15.88
CA TYR A 149 -0.56 18.45 16.66
C TYR A 149 -0.12 18.57 18.12
N PRO A 150 -0.38 19.67 18.80
CA PRO A 150 -0.23 19.75 20.25
C PRO A 150 -1.27 18.85 20.95
N LEU A 151 -1.01 18.47 22.21
CA LEU A 151 -1.89 17.57 22.96
C LEU A 151 -3.33 18.08 23.06
N GLU A 152 -3.50 19.39 23.17
CA GLU A 152 -4.80 20.04 23.28
C GLU A 152 -5.67 19.84 22.02
N GLU A 153 -5.05 19.61 20.88
CA GLU A 153 -5.70 19.38 19.58
C GLU A 153 -5.93 17.91 19.24
N ILE A 154 -5.71 16.98 20.19
CA ILE A 154 -5.81 15.52 19.93
C ILE A 154 -7.18 15.13 19.34
N ARG A 155 -8.26 15.75 19.76
CA ARG A 155 -9.61 15.49 19.21
C ARG A 155 -9.69 15.88 17.73
N SER A 156 -9.20 17.06 17.38
CA SER A 156 -9.15 17.54 15.98
C SER A 156 -8.27 16.63 15.11
N ALA A 157 -7.11 16.23 15.62
CA ALA A 157 -6.23 15.29 14.94
C ALA A 157 -6.92 13.95 14.68
N TYR A 158 -7.63 13.40 15.67
CA TYR A 158 -8.38 12.15 15.55
C TYR A 158 -9.49 12.25 14.49
N GLU A 159 -10.32 13.29 14.54
CA GLU A 159 -11.40 13.51 13.58
C GLU A 159 -10.88 13.65 12.15
N ARG A 160 -9.75 14.33 11.94
CA ARG A 160 -9.11 14.43 10.62
C ARG A 160 -8.56 13.11 10.12
N VAL A 161 -8.01 12.27 11.01
CA VAL A 161 -7.59 10.89 10.65
C VAL A 161 -8.81 10.06 10.22
N GLU A 162 -9.91 10.15 10.96
CA GLU A 162 -11.13 9.42 10.68
C GLU A 162 -11.74 9.80 9.32
N ARG A 163 -11.69 11.09 8.96
CA ARG A 163 -12.12 11.60 7.64
C ARG A 163 -11.08 11.38 6.52
N GLY A 164 -9.90 10.81 6.82
CA GLY A 164 -8.84 10.58 5.83
C GLY A 164 -8.17 11.84 5.28
N GLU A 165 -8.24 12.95 6.01
CA GLU A 165 -7.72 14.27 5.61
C GLU A 165 -6.23 14.45 5.93
N VAL A 166 -5.66 13.62 6.82
CA VAL A 166 -4.26 13.72 7.26
C VAL A 166 -3.28 13.19 6.20
N ARG A 167 -2.15 13.85 6.06
CA ARG A 167 -1.06 13.48 5.11
C ARG A 167 0.21 13.10 5.86
N PHE A 168 0.47 11.87 6.23
CA PHE A 168 -0.34 10.64 6.22
C PHE A 168 -0.48 10.11 7.65
N ARG A 169 0.30 10.63 8.57
CA ARG A 169 0.28 10.30 9.99
C ARG A 169 0.05 11.54 10.82
N ALA A 170 -0.89 11.49 11.74
CA ALA A 170 -0.99 12.49 12.79
C ALA A 170 -0.07 12.10 13.95
N VAL A 171 0.74 13.04 14.41
CA VAL A 171 1.64 12.88 15.56
C VAL A 171 1.25 13.92 16.59
N VAL A 172 0.90 13.47 17.78
CA VAL A 172 0.60 14.36 18.92
C VAL A 172 1.89 14.56 19.73
N THR A 173 2.24 15.81 19.98
CA THR A 173 3.40 16.18 20.82
C THR A 173 2.94 16.67 22.19
N MET A 174 3.72 16.34 23.20
CA MET A 174 3.55 16.79 24.59
C MET A 174 4.55 17.90 24.92
#